data_1d877e88d943db4989698c85a4a97580
#
_entry.id   1d877e88d943db4989698c85a4a97580
#
_cell.length_a   1.000
_cell.length_b   1.000
_cell.length_c   1.000
_cell.angle_alpha   90.00
_cell.angle_beta   90.00
_cell.angle_gamma   90.00
#
_symmetry.space_group_name_H-M   'P 1'
#
loop_
_entity.id
_entity.type
_entity.pdbx_description
1 polymer ?
#
loop_
_entity_poly.entity_id
_entity_poly.type
_entity_poly.pdbx_seq_one_letter_code
_entity_poly.pdbx_strand_id
1 'polypeptide(L)'
;MKAQLKTVLLILVVLLFAAGCATHKSYVVLMENADATTGKLAVTGAGGEVVLEKPRTAADLDGRAGAPFAVAEDVLKRDFGPALAAQPPLPESFLLYYKTGGTVLTEESRALIPAVLEATGKHPAPDVSVIGHTDTIGDSAANEKLALQRAQAVAEIIQRAGLQVHDLTVTSHGEKNLLIPTPDNTDEPRNRRVEVTVR
;
A
#
# COMPACT_ATOMS: atom_id res chain seq x y z
N MET A 1 43.74 -37.65 -39.05
CA MET A 1 42.40 -37.82 -38.43
C MET A 1 42.35 -37.43 -36.98
N LYS A 2 43.21 -37.87 -36.09
CA LYS A 2 43.17 -37.56 -34.61
C LYS A 2 43.37 -36.07 -34.29
N ALA A 3 44.19 -35.32 -35.08
CA ALA A 3 44.43 -33.90 -34.87
C ALA A 3 43.20 -33.05 -35.25
N GLN A 4 42.58 -33.36 -36.37
CA GLN A 4 41.34 -32.70 -36.83
C GLN A 4 40.19 -32.87 -35.85
N LEU A 5 40.03 -34.08 -35.26
CA LEU A 5 39.00 -34.37 -34.29
C LEU A 5 39.19 -33.59 -32.98
N LYS A 6 40.44 -33.40 -32.53
CA LYS A 6 40.72 -32.56 -31.33
C LYS A 6 40.42 -31.10 -31.56
N THR A 7 40.74 -30.58 -32.76
CA THR A 7 40.44 -29.18 -33.12
C THR A 7 38.94 -28.93 -33.20
N VAL A 8 38.18 -29.85 -33.82
CA VAL A 8 36.71 -29.75 -33.88
C VAL A 8 36.07 -29.81 -32.48
N LEU A 9 36.57 -30.73 -31.61
CA LEU A 9 36.09 -30.85 -30.25
C LEU A 9 36.38 -29.57 -29.42
N LEU A 10 37.59 -28.97 -29.59
CA LEU A 10 37.94 -27.73 -28.89
C LEU A 10 37.06 -26.55 -29.32
N ILE A 11 36.78 -26.42 -30.64
CA ILE A 11 35.89 -25.39 -31.18
C ILE A 11 34.45 -25.58 -30.65
N LEU A 12 33.97 -26.80 -30.58
CA LEU A 12 32.65 -27.14 -30.03
C LEU A 12 32.52 -26.79 -28.54
N VAL A 13 33.54 -27.03 -27.75
CA VAL A 13 33.58 -26.68 -26.32
C VAL A 13 33.65 -25.16 -26.16
N VAL A 14 34.40 -24.42 -26.95
CA VAL A 14 34.45 -22.95 -26.91
C VAL A 14 33.12 -22.34 -27.30
N LEU A 15 32.40 -22.89 -28.27
CA LEU A 15 31.04 -22.46 -28.66
C LEU A 15 30.00 -22.71 -27.60
N LEU A 16 30.13 -23.80 -26.79
CA LEU A 16 29.22 -24.09 -25.66
C LEU A 16 29.43 -23.12 -24.49
N PHE A 17 30.63 -22.58 -24.29
CA PHE A 17 30.90 -21.58 -23.26
C PHE A 17 30.47 -20.14 -23.67
N ALA A 18 30.31 -19.85 -24.95
CA ALA A 18 29.85 -18.53 -25.44
C ALA A 18 28.31 -18.34 -25.31
N ALA A 19 27.56 -19.40 -25.01
CA ALA A 19 26.11 -19.34 -24.87
C ALA A 19 25.61 -18.91 -23.47
N GLY A 20 26.48 -18.45 -22.59
CA GLY A 20 26.20 -18.36 -21.14
C GLY A 20 26.20 -16.99 -20.49
N CYS A 21 25.88 -15.90 -21.21
CA CYS A 21 25.50 -14.65 -20.55
C CYS A 21 24.28 -14.06 -21.25
N ALA A 22 23.12 -14.65 -21.01
CA ALA A 22 21.89 -13.90 -21.14
C ALA A 22 21.96 -12.81 -20.05
N THR A 23 22.39 -11.60 -20.42
CA THR A 23 22.21 -10.41 -19.57
C THR A 23 20.73 -10.34 -19.27
N HIS A 24 20.33 -10.64 -18.04
CA HIS A 24 18.99 -10.38 -17.59
C HIS A 24 18.75 -8.88 -17.78
N LYS A 25 17.94 -8.55 -18.75
CA LYS A 25 17.49 -7.18 -18.92
C LYS A 25 16.68 -6.83 -17.68
N SER A 26 17.13 -5.82 -16.95
CA SER A 26 16.33 -5.27 -15.87
C SER A 26 15.14 -4.51 -16.48
N TYR A 27 13.97 -4.72 -15.96
CA TYR A 27 12.77 -4.01 -16.38
C TYR A 27 11.85 -3.76 -15.19
N VAL A 28 11.00 -2.74 -15.32
CA VAL A 28 9.95 -2.41 -14.34
C VAL A 28 8.60 -2.72 -14.95
N VAL A 29 7.67 -3.20 -14.12
CA VAL A 29 6.29 -3.50 -14.54
C VAL A 29 5.32 -2.66 -13.72
N LEU A 30 4.38 -1.99 -14.41
CA LEU A 30 3.26 -1.35 -13.75
C LEU A 30 2.21 -2.41 -13.38
N MET A 31 1.95 -2.55 -12.09
CA MET A 31 0.94 -3.45 -11.58
C MET A 31 -0.38 -2.73 -11.33
N GLU A 32 -1.46 -3.49 -11.34
CA GLU A 32 -2.77 -3.04 -10.87
C GLU A 32 -2.78 -2.99 -9.34
N ASN A 33 -3.44 -1.97 -8.77
CA ASN A 33 -3.67 -1.86 -7.34
C ASN A 33 -4.73 -2.87 -6.87
N ALA A 34 -4.80 -3.10 -5.56
CA ALA A 34 -5.77 -4.03 -4.97
C ALA A 34 -7.24 -3.60 -5.17
N ASP A 35 -7.49 -2.32 -5.41
CA ASP A 35 -8.80 -1.73 -5.72
C ASP A 35 -9.13 -1.71 -7.22
N ALA A 36 -8.37 -2.45 -8.03
CA ALA A 36 -8.47 -2.51 -9.49
C ALA A 36 -8.19 -1.18 -10.21
N THR A 37 -7.62 -0.19 -9.52
CA THR A 37 -7.10 1.02 -10.15
C THR A 37 -5.68 0.81 -10.65
N THR A 38 -5.26 1.64 -11.61
CA THR A 38 -3.89 1.63 -12.11
C THR A 38 -3.33 3.05 -12.11
N GLY A 39 -2.17 3.23 -11.51
CA GLY A 39 -1.44 4.49 -11.53
C GLY A 39 -0.72 4.71 -12.86
N LYS A 40 0.14 5.72 -12.87
CA LYS A 40 1.09 5.98 -13.97
C LYS A 40 2.50 5.87 -13.44
N LEU A 41 3.39 5.29 -14.24
CA LEU A 41 4.80 5.17 -13.92
C LEU A 41 5.63 5.76 -15.06
N ALA A 42 6.36 6.84 -14.77
CA ALA A 42 7.32 7.42 -15.70
C ALA A 42 8.71 6.82 -15.46
N VAL A 43 9.32 6.30 -16.51
CA VAL A 43 10.69 5.75 -16.52
C VAL A 43 11.56 6.67 -17.35
N THR A 44 12.49 7.37 -16.71
CA THR A 44 13.37 8.34 -17.35
C THR A 44 14.80 7.81 -17.42
N GLY A 45 15.43 7.94 -18.55
CA GLY A 45 16.82 7.55 -18.79
C GLY A 45 17.51 8.52 -19.75
N ALA A 46 18.77 8.24 -20.07
CA ALA A 46 19.56 9.07 -21.00
C ALA A 46 18.95 9.15 -22.42
N GLY A 47 18.14 8.16 -22.79
CA GLY A 47 17.43 8.11 -24.08
C GLY A 47 16.07 8.80 -24.10
N GLY A 48 15.60 9.37 -22.98
CA GLY A 48 14.30 10.03 -22.85
C GLY A 48 13.43 9.48 -21.73
N GLU A 49 12.12 9.64 -21.87
CA GLU A 49 11.11 9.18 -20.93
C GLU A 49 10.10 8.25 -21.61
N VAL A 50 9.68 7.21 -20.90
CA VAL A 50 8.54 6.36 -21.27
C VAL A 50 7.55 6.30 -20.14
N VAL A 51 6.24 6.45 -20.42
CA VAL A 51 5.18 6.42 -19.43
C VAL A 51 4.36 5.14 -19.59
N LEU A 52 4.26 4.38 -18.50
CA LEU A 52 3.38 3.22 -18.38
C LEU A 52 2.05 3.68 -17.77
N GLU A 53 0.93 3.35 -18.42
CA GLU A 53 -0.42 3.75 -17.97
C GLU A 53 -1.40 2.57 -17.93
N LYS A 54 -0.97 1.40 -18.41
CA LYS A 54 -1.79 0.20 -18.43
C LYS A 54 -1.20 -0.86 -17.50
N PRO A 55 -2.02 -1.61 -16.76
CA PRO A 55 -1.53 -2.70 -15.93
C PRO A 55 -0.82 -3.75 -16.80
N ARG A 56 0.18 -4.41 -16.22
CA ARG A 56 1.03 -5.42 -16.86
C ARG A 56 1.79 -4.92 -18.09
N THR A 57 2.01 -3.61 -18.20
CA THR A 57 2.98 -3.05 -19.13
C THR A 57 4.31 -2.77 -18.44
N ALA A 58 5.40 -2.92 -19.18
CA ALA A 58 6.75 -2.81 -18.68
C ALA A 58 7.60 -1.88 -19.55
N ALA A 59 8.69 -1.40 -18.96
CA ALA A 59 9.77 -0.71 -19.66
C ALA A 59 11.11 -1.29 -19.22
N ASP A 60 12.04 -1.42 -20.19
CA ASP A 60 13.42 -1.79 -19.91
C ASP A 60 14.12 -0.70 -19.10
N LEU A 61 14.98 -1.10 -18.15
CA LEU A 61 15.83 -0.20 -17.36
C LEU A 61 17.27 -0.12 -17.94
N ASP A 62 17.40 -0.18 -19.25
CA ASP A 62 18.69 -0.11 -19.95
C ASP A 62 19.15 1.33 -20.25
N GLY A 63 18.43 2.32 -19.74
CA GLY A 63 18.67 3.74 -19.97
C GLY A 63 18.18 4.28 -21.32
N ARG A 64 17.55 3.42 -22.14
CA ARG A 64 16.94 3.80 -23.42
C ARG A 64 15.43 3.95 -23.22
N ALA A 65 14.84 4.99 -23.78
CA ALA A 65 13.39 5.16 -23.81
C ALA A 65 12.78 4.27 -24.89
N GLY A 66 12.76 2.96 -24.67
CA GLY A 66 12.11 1.98 -25.53
C GLY A 66 10.59 2.05 -25.44
N ALA A 67 9.88 1.50 -26.44
CA ALA A 67 8.42 1.38 -26.37
C ALA A 67 8.00 0.46 -25.22
N PRO A 68 6.92 0.78 -24.48
CA PRO A 68 6.35 -0.12 -23.48
C PRO A 68 5.96 -1.47 -24.11
N PHE A 69 6.14 -2.55 -23.35
CA PHE A 69 5.76 -3.89 -23.79
C PHE A 69 4.85 -4.57 -22.75
N ALA A 70 4.00 -5.47 -23.20
CA ALA A 70 3.14 -6.25 -22.31
C ALA A 70 3.93 -7.42 -21.70
N VAL A 71 3.68 -7.69 -20.40
CA VAL A 71 4.27 -8.82 -19.68
C VAL A 71 3.22 -9.91 -19.51
N ALA A 72 3.53 -11.12 -19.98
CA ALA A 72 2.66 -12.28 -19.83
C ALA A 72 2.64 -12.75 -18.37
N GLU A 73 1.53 -13.38 -17.95
CA GLU A 73 1.29 -13.81 -16.58
C GLU A 73 2.36 -14.79 -16.06
N ASP A 74 2.77 -15.73 -16.89
CA ASP A 74 3.82 -16.71 -16.56
C ASP A 74 5.18 -16.08 -16.36
N VAL A 75 5.51 -15.05 -17.16
CA VAL A 75 6.73 -14.24 -17.02
C VAL A 75 6.69 -13.43 -15.73
N LEU A 76 5.55 -12.77 -15.45
CA LEU A 76 5.35 -12.02 -14.22
C LEU A 76 5.52 -12.92 -12.98
N LYS A 77 4.88 -14.08 -12.98
CA LYS A 77 4.97 -15.05 -11.88
C LYS A 77 6.38 -15.59 -11.70
N ARG A 78 7.09 -15.87 -12.79
CA ARG A 78 8.48 -16.36 -12.76
C ARG A 78 9.43 -15.32 -12.19
N ASP A 79 9.35 -14.06 -12.67
CA ASP A 79 10.34 -13.03 -12.38
C ASP A 79 10.04 -12.27 -11.09
N PHE A 80 8.77 -12.07 -10.75
CA PHE A 80 8.32 -11.31 -9.59
C PHE A 80 7.55 -12.13 -8.54
N GLY A 81 7.18 -13.36 -8.85
CA GLY A 81 6.36 -14.21 -7.96
C GLY A 81 6.87 -14.28 -6.52
N PRO A 82 8.16 -14.56 -6.27
CA PRO A 82 8.70 -14.59 -4.90
C PRO A 82 8.59 -13.23 -4.18
N ALA A 83 8.83 -12.12 -4.88
CA ALA A 83 8.72 -10.78 -4.32
C ALA A 83 7.27 -10.39 -4.02
N LEU A 84 6.34 -10.73 -4.92
CA LEU A 84 4.90 -10.50 -4.72
C LEU A 84 4.36 -11.35 -3.56
N ALA A 85 4.79 -12.60 -3.44
CA ALA A 85 4.41 -13.47 -2.33
C ALA A 85 4.99 -13.05 -0.96
N ALA A 86 6.08 -12.29 -0.96
CA ALA A 86 6.71 -11.75 0.25
C ALA A 86 6.12 -10.38 0.67
N GLN A 87 5.19 -9.81 -0.09
CA GLN A 87 4.55 -8.56 0.30
C GLN A 87 3.71 -8.77 1.58
N PRO A 88 3.81 -7.86 2.56
CA PRO A 88 2.93 -7.89 3.71
C PRO A 88 1.47 -7.64 3.28
N PRO A 89 0.49 -8.06 4.08
CA PRO A 89 -0.90 -7.67 3.89
C PRO A 89 -1.02 -6.14 3.79
N LEU A 90 -1.95 -5.67 2.95
CA LEU A 90 -2.20 -4.24 2.82
C LEU A 90 -2.84 -3.69 4.09
N PRO A 91 -2.58 -2.43 4.46
CA PRO A 91 -3.26 -1.78 5.56
C PRO A 91 -4.79 -1.78 5.37
N GLU A 92 -5.52 -2.11 6.43
CA GLU A 92 -6.98 -2.01 6.46
C GLU A 92 -7.38 -0.81 7.31
N SER A 93 -8.24 0.08 6.77
CA SER A 93 -8.71 1.28 7.48
C SER A 93 -10.22 1.21 7.75
N PHE A 94 -10.61 1.55 8.97
CA PHE A 94 -11.98 1.56 9.46
C PHE A 94 -12.36 2.97 9.90
N LEU A 95 -13.46 3.50 9.39
CA LEU A 95 -13.98 4.82 9.77
C LEU A 95 -15.11 4.64 10.79
N LEU A 96 -14.87 5.11 12.00
CA LEU A 96 -15.82 5.01 13.12
C LEU A 96 -16.42 6.38 13.40
N TYR A 97 -17.75 6.48 13.28
CA TYR A 97 -18.50 7.73 13.43
C TYR A 97 -19.17 7.82 14.79
N TYR A 98 -19.39 9.05 15.23
CA TYR A 98 -20.02 9.37 16.51
C TYR A 98 -21.46 9.87 16.34
N LYS A 99 -22.29 9.59 17.35
CA LYS A 99 -23.58 10.28 17.51
C LYS A 99 -23.33 11.77 17.76
N THR A 100 -24.23 12.63 17.30
CA THR A 100 -24.09 14.09 17.41
C THR A 100 -23.80 14.53 18.85
N GLY A 101 -22.81 15.40 19.03
CA GLY A 101 -22.52 16.09 20.29
C GLY A 101 -21.77 15.28 21.35
N GLY A 102 -21.23 14.07 21.04
CA GLY A 102 -20.60 13.26 22.09
C GLY A 102 -19.42 12.39 21.65
N THR A 103 -19.08 11.48 22.56
CA THR A 103 -18.05 10.44 22.39
C THR A 103 -18.67 9.03 22.28
N VAL A 104 -19.96 8.94 21.95
CA VAL A 104 -20.66 7.67 21.76
C VAL A 104 -20.65 7.30 20.29
N LEU A 105 -20.08 6.15 19.97
CA LEU A 105 -20.08 5.59 18.61
C LEU A 105 -21.50 5.30 18.12
N THR A 106 -21.73 5.42 16.81
CA THR A 106 -22.96 4.89 16.19
C THR A 106 -22.98 3.37 16.29
N GLU A 107 -24.16 2.76 16.14
CA GLU A 107 -24.29 1.28 16.20
C GLU A 107 -23.52 0.63 15.03
N GLU A 108 -23.56 1.23 13.84
CA GLU A 108 -22.82 0.77 12.66
C GLU A 108 -21.32 0.79 12.92
N SER A 109 -20.81 1.86 13.54
CA SER A 109 -19.39 1.97 13.89
C SER A 109 -18.98 0.97 14.97
N ARG A 110 -19.86 0.73 15.95
CA ARG A 110 -19.61 -0.29 16.98
C ARG A 110 -19.56 -1.70 16.39
N ALA A 111 -20.38 -1.98 15.37
CA ALA A 111 -20.40 -3.25 14.67
C ALA A 111 -19.10 -3.53 13.87
N LEU A 112 -18.26 -2.52 13.61
CA LEU A 112 -16.97 -2.68 12.96
C LEU A 112 -15.85 -3.15 13.91
N ILE A 113 -16.03 -3.09 15.23
CA ILE A 113 -14.97 -3.47 16.18
C ILE A 113 -14.49 -4.92 16.00
N PRO A 114 -15.36 -5.93 15.81
CA PRO A 114 -14.89 -7.28 15.51
C PRO A 114 -14.04 -7.37 14.24
N ALA A 115 -14.37 -6.60 13.19
CA ALA A 115 -13.59 -6.58 11.94
C ALA A 115 -12.20 -5.95 12.16
N VAL A 116 -12.08 -4.92 13.01
CA VAL A 116 -10.77 -4.37 13.40
C VAL A 116 -9.92 -5.45 14.08
N LEU A 117 -10.49 -6.23 15.00
CA LEU A 117 -9.76 -7.33 15.68
C LEU A 117 -9.39 -8.45 14.71
N GLU A 118 -10.25 -8.78 13.76
CA GLU A 118 -9.95 -9.77 12.71
C GLU A 118 -8.79 -9.30 11.84
N ALA A 119 -8.79 -8.01 11.45
CA ALA A 119 -7.70 -7.42 10.66
C ALA A 119 -6.35 -7.57 11.36
N THR A 120 -6.28 -7.34 12.68
CA THR A 120 -5.01 -7.52 13.43
C THR A 120 -4.50 -8.96 13.38
N GLY A 121 -5.39 -9.96 13.33
CA GLY A 121 -5.01 -11.37 13.22
C GLY A 121 -4.39 -11.76 11.88
N LYS A 122 -4.52 -10.94 10.84
CA LYS A 122 -3.93 -11.15 9.50
C LYS A 122 -2.47 -10.70 9.41
N HIS A 123 -2.01 -9.89 10.37
CA HIS A 123 -0.65 -9.34 10.39
C HIS A 123 0.21 -10.07 11.44
N PRO A 124 1.42 -10.53 11.09
CA PRO A 124 2.31 -11.23 12.02
C PRO A 124 2.77 -10.37 13.22
N ALA A 125 2.89 -9.06 13.02
CA ALA A 125 3.25 -8.08 14.04
C ALA A 125 2.40 -6.83 13.83
N PRO A 126 1.10 -6.89 14.21
CA PRO A 126 0.17 -5.81 13.89
C PRO A 126 0.53 -4.52 14.60
N ASP A 127 0.50 -3.43 13.85
CA ASP A 127 0.58 -2.05 14.29
C ASP A 127 -0.78 -1.39 14.04
N VAL A 128 -1.32 -0.72 15.04
CA VAL A 128 -2.63 -0.06 14.95
C VAL A 128 -2.49 1.42 15.24
N SER A 129 -2.97 2.26 14.34
CA SER A 129 -3.13 3.69 14.59
C SER A 129 -4.59 4.07 14.73
N VAL A 130 -4.90 4.89 15.74
CA VAL A 130 -6.23 5.42 16.05
C VAL A 130 -6.16 6.93 16.00
N ILE A 131 -6.77 7.53 14.98
CA ILE A 131 -6.64 8.97 14.68
C ILE A 131 -8.02 9.63 14.77
N GLY A 132 -8.15 10.62 15.66
CA GLY A 132 -9.39 11.39 15.82
C GLY A 132 -9.47 12.59 14.90
N HIS A 133 -10.69 12.88 14.43
CA HIS A 133 -11.01 14.02 13.58
C HIS A 133 -12.29 14.72 14.02
N THR A 134 -12.42 16.02 13.70
CA THR A 134 -13.64 16.81 13.87
C THR A 134 -14.06 17.44 12.54
N ASP A 135 -15.25 18.00 12.51
CA ASP A 135 -15.59 19.03 11.55
C ASP A 135 -14.93 20.37 11.95
N THR A 136 -15.23 21.42 11.22
CA THR A 136 -14.64 22.76 11.40
C THR A 136 -15.47 23.68 12.31
N ILE A 137 -16.47 23.15 13.01
CA ILE A 137 -17.25 23.97 13.97
C ILE A 137 -16.42 24.20 15.23
N GLY A 138 -16.28 25.46 15.61
CA GLY A 138 -15.69 25.89 16.87
C GLY A 138 -14.21 26.23 16.78
N ASP A 139 -13.54 26.15 17.91
CA ASP A 139 -12.12 26.50 18.05
C ASP A 139 -11.21 25.30 17.70
N SER A 140 -10.18 25.54 16.90
CA SER A 140 -9.29 24.50 16.39
C SER A 140 -8.57 23.74 17.50
N ALA A 141 -8.13 24.42 18.59
CA ALA A 141 -7.47 23.75 19.71
C ALA A 141 -8.47 22.90 20.53
N ALA A 142 -9.72 23.36 20.65
CA ALA A 142 -10.77 22.56 21.26
C ALA A 142 -11.12 21.33 20.40
N ASN A 143 -11.15 21.47 19.07
CA ASN A 143 -11.37 20.39 18.11
C ASN A 143 -10.25 19.36 18.17
N GLU A 144 -9.00 19.78 18.26
CA GLU A 144 -7.86 18.86 18.42
C GLU A 144 -7.95 18.04 19.72
N LYS A 145 -8.31 18.69 20.84
CA LYS A 145 -8.52 18.02 22.13
C LYS A 145 -9.70 17.04 22.10
N LEU A 146 -10.84 17.44 21.52
CA LEU A 146 -12.00 16.58 21.37
C LEU A 146 -11.73 15.36 20.51
N ALA A 147 -11.03 15.55 19.39
CA ALA A 147 -10.64 14.48 18.50
C ALA A 147 -9.70 13.48 19.20
N LEU A 148 -8.74 13.95 20.02
CA LEU A 148 -7.86 13.08 20.80
C LEU A 148 -8.67 12.28 21.84
N GLN A 149 -9.61 12.90 22.55
CA GLN A 149 -10.48 12.20 23.50
C GLN A 149 -11.30 11.10 22.83
N ARG A 150 -11.81 11.35 21.62
CA ARG A 150 -12.53 10.36 20.82
C ARG A 150 -11.62 9.20 20.40
N ALA A 151 -10.42 9.48 19.94
CA ALA A 151 -9.44 8.46 19.58
C ALA A 151 -9.08 7.58 20.80
N GLN A 152 -8.86 8.19 21.95
CA GLN A 152 -8.60 7.46 23.21
C GLN A 152 -9.76 6.56 23.61
N ALA A 153 -11.00 7.05 23.51
CA ALA A 153 -12.18 6.26 23.81
C ALA A 153 -12.33 5.03 22.87
N VAL A 154 -12.03 5.20 21.58
CA VAL A 154 -12.01 4.07 20.62
C VAL A 154 -10.90 3.08 20.97
N ALA A 155 -9.68 3.56 21.22
CA ALA A 155 -8.57 2.70 21.61
C ALA A 155 -8.90 1.85 22.85
N GLU A 156 -9.53 2.43 23.88
CA GLU A 156 -9.99 1.70 25.05
C GLU A 156 -11.06 0.65 24.71
N ILE A 157 -12.01 0.96 23.80
CA ILE A 157 -13.02 0.00 23.37
C ILE A 157 -12.36 -1.20 22.71
N ILE A 158 -11.45 -0.96 21.77
CA ILE A 158 -10.76 -2.02 21.02
C ILE A 158 -9.89 -2.85 21.97
N GLN A 159 -9.15 -2.21 22.89
CA GLN A 159 -8.33 -2.90 23.89
C GLN A 159 -9.19 -3.80 24.79
N ARG A 160 -10.33 -3.30 25.29
CA ARG A 160 -11.26 -4.11 26.10
C ARG A 160 -11.91 -5.24 25.31
N ALA A 161 -12.05 -5.08 24.00
CA ALA A 161 -12.54 -6.13 23.10
C ALA A 161 -11.49 -7.22 22.80
N GLY A 162 -10.24 -7.07 23.30
CA GLY A 162 -9.21 -8.10 23.21
C GLY A 162 -8.13 -7.80 22.17
N LEU A 163 -7.90 -6.52 21.81
CA LEU A 163 -6.84 -6.13 20.89
C LEU A 163 -5.48 -6.69 21.35
N GLN A 164 -4.81 -7.41 20.44
CA GLN A 164 -3.45 -7.91 20.63
C GLN A 164 -2.59 -7.31 19.52
N VAL A 165 -1.73 -6.34 19.84
CA VAL A 165 -0.92 -5.62 18.87
C VAL A 165 0.49 -5.41 19.37
N HIS A 166 1.43 -5.25 18.43
CA HIS A 166 2.81 -4.91 18.72
C HIS A 166 2.92 -3.44 19.13
N ASP A 167 2.22 -2.56 18.42
CA ASP A 167 2.20 -1.13 18.72
C ASP A 167 0.78 -0.54 18.56
N LEU A 168 0.44 0.42 19.42
CA LEU A 168 -0.83 1.15 19.38
C LEU A 168 -0.56 2.64 19.49
N THR A 169 -0.65 3.34 18.38
CA THR A 169 -0.55 4.79 18.31
C THR A 169 -1.92 5.46 18.39
N VAL A 170 -2.11 6.38 19.34
CA VAL A 170 -3.33 7.17 19.49
C VAL A 170 -3.02 8.64 19.31
N THR A 171 -3.64 9.29 18.33
CA THR A 171 -3.37 10.70 18.01
C THR A 171 -4.62 11.44 17.52
N SER A 172 -4.46 12.71 17.20
CA SER A 172 -5.51 13.59 16.69
C SER A 172 -5.00 14.43 15.53
N HIS A 173 -5.89 14.67 14.57
CA HIS A 173 -5.72 15.69 13.54
C HIS A 173 -6.71 16.85 13.73
N GLY A 174 -7.65 16.75 14.69
CA GLY A 174 -8.71 17.75 14.85
C GLY A 174 -9.45 17.98 13.54
N GLU A 175 -9.54 19.24 13.13
CA GLU A 175 -10.13 19.66 11.86
C GLU A 175 -9.13 19.80 10.69
N LYS A 176 -7.83 19.47 10.92
CA LYS A 176 -6.77 19.74 9.92
C LYS A 176 -6.75 18.73 8.76
N ASN A 177 -7.39 17.58 8.92
CA ASN A 177 -7.45 16.54 7.90
C ASN A 177 -8.90 16.10 7.66
N LEU A 178 -9.62 16.91 6.89
CA LEU A 178 -11.04 16.70 6.58
C LEU A 178 -11.20 15.57 5.55
N LEU A 179 -12.14 14.66 5.80
CA LEU A 179 -12.57 13.68 4.81
C LEU A 179 -13.35 14.36 3.67
N ILE A 180 -14.18 15.30 4.06
CA ILE A 180 -14.95 16.16 3.13
C ILE A 180 -14.45 17.58 3.33
N PRO A 181 -13.82 18.19 2.31
CA PRO A 181 -13.39 19.59 2.39
C PRO A 181 -14.59 20.51 2.65
N THR A 182 -14.50 21.32 3.69
CA THR A 182 -15.51 22.30 4.07
C THR A 182 -14.86 23.62 4.43
N PRO A 183 -15.55 24.76 4.27
CA PRO A 183 -15.14 26.01 4.90
C PRO A 183 -15.11 25.90 6.44
N ASP A 184 -14.51 26.89 7.10
CA ASP A 184 -14.55 27.01 8.55
C ASP A 184 -15.99 27.13 9.06
N ASN A 185 -16.22 26.71 10.31
CA ASN A 185 -17.53 26.71 11.00
C ASN A 185 -18.64 25.98 10.23
N THR A 186 -18.33 24.90 9.58
CA THR A 186 -19.30 24.07 8.82
C THR A 186 -19.54 22.75 9.55
N ASP A 187 -20.83 22.43 9.75
CA ASP A 187 -21.26 21.12 10.27
C ASP A 187 -21.16 20.06 9.17
N GLU A 188 -20.24 19.11 9.34
CA GLU A 188 -20.10 17.98 8.44
C GLU A 188 -19.92 16.69 9.25
N PRO A 189 -20.99 15.91 9.44
CA PRO A 189 -20.96 14.68 10.24
C PRO A 189 -19.91 13.67 9.81
N ARG A 190 -19.56 13.60 8.50
CA ARG A 190 -18.56 12.67 7.98
C ARG A 190 -17.12 13.05 8.39
N ASN A 191 -16.90 14.31 8.77
CA ASN A 191 -15.62 14.73 9.32
C ASN A 191 -15.46 14.34 10.80
N ARG A 192 -16.56 14.13 11.55
CA ARG A 192 -16.56 13.72 12.96
C ARG A 192 -16.36 12.21 13.09
N ARG A 193 -15.14 11.75 12.87
CA ARG A 193 -14.78 10.34 12.82
C ARG A 193 -13.54 10.03 13.65
N VAL A 194 -13.35 8.76 13.93
CA VAL A 194 -12.04 8.18 14.26
C VAL A 194 -11.67 7.19 13.17
N GLU A 195 -10.47 7.30 12.69
CA GLU A 195 -9.87 6.38 11.73
C GLU A 195 -9.00 5.38 12.47
N VAL A 196 -9.27 4.09 12.28
CA VAL A 196 -8.46 2.99 12.82
C VAL A 196 -7.80 2.30 11.64
N THR A 197 -6.47 2.34 11.58
CA THR A 197 -5.70 1.67 10.53
C THR A 197 -4.87 0.54 11.15
N VAL A 198 -5.00 -0.64 10.58
CA VAL A 198 -4.25 -1.86 10.94
C VAL A 198 -3.22 -2.13 9.85
N ARG A 199 -1.96 -2.35 10.23
CA ARG A 199 -0.81 -2.60 9.36
C ARG A 199 0.01 -3.77 9.85
#